data_2e6628f0dc5a0beb9ecca2cfd6ff9599
#
_entry.id   2e6628f0dc5a0beb9ecca2cfd6ff9599
#
_cell.length_a   1.000
_cell.length_b   1.000
_cell.length_c   1.000
_cell.angle_alpha   90.00
_cell.angle_beta   90.00
_cell.angle_gamma   90.00
#
_symmetry.space_group_name_H-M   'P 1'
#
loop_
_entity.id
_entity.type
_entity.pdbx_description
1 polymer ?
#
loop_
_entity_poly.entity_id
_entity_poly.type
_entity_poly.pdbx_seq_one_letter_code
_entity_poly.pdbx_strand_id
1 'polypeptide(L)'
;GDDLVDEIKAASIIAKVTRDNLMKEYAIIFPEYGFEKHKGYGTKQHMDALATYKSTPIHRKSFSPVKKWLPTLSWIHENKKVGWLGEKMSALYLRDKGFTIIELNKNCHPHGEIDIIAKLNNCIHFIEVKSGLKDSENHLLEKFTRTKLNHLYDAIQFYQKEQNIECDIQLDAITVKFQKGGPKIKYFPSISLN
;
A
#
# COMPACT_ATOMS: atom_id res chain seq x y z
N GLY A 1 -31.77 -27.53 18.11
CA GLY A 1 -30.30 -27.76 18.00
C GLY A 1 -29.79 -27.58 16.61
N ASP A 2 -30.58 -27.91 15.58
CA ASP A 2 -30.06 -27.88 14.17
C ASP A 2 -29.94 -26.44 13.62
N ASP A 3 -30.82 -25.53 13.99
CA ASP A 3 -30.78 -24.12 13.57
C ASP A 3 -29.49 -23.43 14.00
N LEU A 4 -29.03 -23.67 15.22
CA LEU A 4 -27.76 -23.11 15.73
C LEU A 4 -26.53 -23.59 14.95
N VAL A 5 -26.56 -24.82 14.45
CA VAL A 5 -25.50 -25.41 13.63
C VAL A 5 -25.43 -24.74 12.24
N ASP A 6 -26.59 -24.43 11.66
CA ASP A 6 -26.65 -23.79 10.34
C ASP A 6 -26.27 -22.30 10.41
N GLU A 7 -26.64 -21.59 11.48
CA GLU A 7 -26.14 -20.22 11.76
C GLU A 7 -24.64 -20.19 11.93
N ILE A 8 -24.03 -21.14 12.64
CA ILE A 8 -22.59 -21.25 12.81
C ILE A 8 -21.91 -21.54 11.47
N LYS A 9 -22.45 -22.41 10.64
CA LYS A 9 -21.94 -22.71 9.29
C LYS A 9 -22.01 -21.46 8.40
N ALA A 10 -23.17 -20.77 8.40
CA ALA A 10 -23.32 -19.53 7.62
C ALA A 10 -22.32 -18.45 8.05
N ALA A 11 -22.16 -18.23 9.35
CA ALA A 11 -21.17 -17.28 9.89
C ALA A 11 -19.74 -17.66 9.48
N SER A 12 -19.39 -18.95 9.50
CA SER A 12 -18.07 -19.43 9.10
C SER A 12 -17.80 -19.22 7.61
N ILE A 13 -18.81 -19.39 6.76
CA ILE A 13 -18.71 -19.12 5.31
C ILE A 13 -18.49 -17.63 5.07
N ILE A 14 -19.29 -16.76 5.71
CA ILE A 14 -19.16 -15.31 5.60
C ILE A 14 -17.78 -14.86 6.04
N ALA A 15 -17.31 -15.33 7.20
CA ALA A 15 -15.99 -15.00 7.72
C ALA A 15 -14.87 -15.43 6.75
N LYS A 16 -14.99 -16.63 6.15
CA LYS A 16 -14.03 -17.12 5.16
C LYS A 16 -14.03 -16.25 3.91
N VAL A 17 -15.18 -15.95 3.32
CA VAL A 17 -15.30 -15.15 2.11
C VAL A 17 -14.76 -13.73 2.35
N THR A 18 -15.11 -13.12 3.48
CA THR A 18 -14.61 -11.79 3.88
C THR A 18 -13.08 -11.79 4.00
N ARG A 19 -12.51 -12.81 4.66
CA ARG A 19 -11.06 -12.95 4.78
C ARG A 19 -10.39 -13.16 3.42
N ASP A 20 -10.95 -14.00 2.57
CA ASP A 20 -10.38 -14.31 1.27
C ASP A 20 -10.38 -13.06 0.35
N ASN A 21 -11.42 -12.23 0.42
CA ASN A 21 -11.47 -10.95 -0.29
C ASN A 21 -10.45 -9.96 0.27
N LEU A 22 -10.34 -9.85 1.59
CA LEU A 22 -9.34 -9.03 2.26
C LEU A 22 -7.90 -9.43 1.84
N MET A 23 -7.62 -10.72 1.70
CA MET A 23 -6.31 -11.19 1.25
C MET A 23 -6.04 -10.86 -0.22
N LYS A 24 -7.06 -10.77 -1.07
CA LYS A 24 -6.91 -10.27 -2.45
C LYS A 24 -6.55 -8.78 -2.48
N GLU A 25 -7.19 -7.95 -1.65
CA GLU A 25 -6.85 -6.53 -1.51
C GLU A 25 -5.40 -6.36 -1.03
N TYR A 26 -5.01 -7.12 -0.02
CA TYR A 26 -3.62 -7.11 0.47
C TYR A 26 -2.61 -7.62 -0.56
N ALA A 27 -3.00 -8.50 -1.47
CA ALA A 27 -2.13 -8.97 -2.55
C ALA A 27 -1.77 -7.85 -3.53
N ILE A 28 -2.65 -6.86 -3.75
CA ILE A 28 -2.34 -5.67 -4.54
C ILE A 28 -1.26 -4.83 -3.84
N ILE A 29 -1.38 -4.66 -2.52
CA ILE A 29 -0.43 -3.87 -1.73
C ILE A 29 0.90 -4.62 -1.54
N PHE A 30 0.86 -5.93 -1.35
CA PHE A 30 2.01 -6.79 -1.04
C PHE A 30 2.12 -7.96 -2.01
N PRO A 31 2.33 -7.73 -3.32
CA PRO A 31 2.38 -8.81 -4.32
C PRO A 31 3.50 -9.82 -4.04
N GLU A 32 4.57 -9.37 -3.36
CA GLU A 32 5.73 -10.18 -3.04
C GLU A 32 5.41 -11.38 -2.12
N TYR A 33 4.30 -11.32 -1.39
CA TYR A 33 3.90 -12.37 -0.44
C TYR A 33 3.00 -13.43 -1.07
N GLY A 34 2.32 -13.14 -2.19
CA GLY A 34 1.43 -14.09 -2.87
C GLY A 34 0.15 -14.39 -2.07
N PHE A 35 -0.40 -13.41 -1.36
CA PHE A 35 -1.58 -13.57 -0.52
C PHE A 35 -2.83 -14.02 -1.30
N GLU A 36 -2.90 -13.72 -2.58
CA GLU A 36 -3.99 -14.15 -3.47
C GLU A 36 -4.04 -15.68 -3.64
N LYS A 37 -2.91 -16.37 -3.45
CA LYS A 37 -2.81 -17.84 -3.58
C LYS A 37 -3.12 -18.54 -2.27
N HIS A 38 -2.38 -18.19 -1.22
CA HIS A 38 -2.42 -18.94 0.05
C HIS A 38 -3.22 -18.25 1.17
N LYS A 39 -3.87 -17.09 0.91
CA LYS A 39 -4.74 -16.39 1.86
C LYS A 39 -4.10 -16.14 3.25
N GLY A 40 -2.79 -15.98 3.30
CA GLY A 40 -2.04 -15.77 4.54
C GLY A 40 -1.76 -17.05 5.35
N TYR A 41 -2.04 -18.23 4.81
CA TYR A 41 -1.63 -19.48 5.44
C TYR A 41 -0.10 -19.65 5.36
N GLY A 42 0.48 -20.40 6.33
CA GLY A 42 1.91 -20.61 6.48
C GLY A 42 2.52 -21.57 5.46
N THR A 43 2.29 -21.35 4.18
CA THR A 43 2.89 -22.13 3.08
C THR A 43 4.38 -21.83 2.95
N LYS A 44 5.12 -22.68 2.27
CA LYS A 44 6.54 -22.45 1.98
C LYS A 44 6.75 -21.07 1.32
N GLN A 45 5.96 -20.72 0.30
CA GLN A 45 6.02 -19.43 -0.39
C GLN A 45 5.88 -18.26 0.59
N HIS A 46 4.90 -18.34 1.52
CA HIS A 46 4.69 -17.28 2.50
C HIS A 46 5.86 -17.17 3.49
N MET A 47 6.41 -18.31 3.93
CA MET A 47 7.57 -18.32 4.84
C MET A 47 8.83 -17.77 4.17
N ASP A 48 9.06 -18.08 2.91
CA ASP A 48 10.17 -17.56 2.11
C ASP A 48 10.04 -16.03 1.91
N ALA A 49 8.82 -15.55 1.64
CA ALA A 49 8.53 -14.13 1.56
C ALA A 49 8.78 -13.40 2.90
N LEU A 50 8.37 -13.97 4.04
CA LEU A 50 8.68 -13.42 5.37
C LEU A 50 10.18 -13.35 5.64
N ALA A 51 10.95 -14.36 5.24
CA ALA A 51 12.40 -14.35 5.40
C ALA A 51 13.05 -13.22 4.60
N THR A 52 12.58 -12.99 3.37
CA THR A 52 13.13 -12.01 2.42
C THR A 52 12.68 -10.58 2.71
N TYR A 53 11.37 -10.37 2.86
CA TYR A 53 10.75 -9.03 2.95
C TYR A 53 10.38 -8.61 4.37
N LYS A 54 10.56 -9.50 5.36
CA LYS A 54 10.15 -9.34 6.77
C LYS A 54 8.62 -9.35 6.93
N SER A 55 8.15 -9.13 8.16
CA SER A 55 6.71 -9.04 8.39
C SER A 55 6.20 -7.63 8.10
N THR A 56 4.97 -7.55 7.62
CA THR A 56 4.24 -6.30 7.36
C THR A 56 3.25 -6.01 8.50
N PRO A 57 2.64 -4.82 8.56
CA PRO A 57 1.65 -4.47 9.57
C PRO A 57 0.43 -5.39 9.64
N ILE A 58 0.07 -6.04 8.54
CA ILE A 58 -1.08 -6.96 8.49
C ILE A 58 -0.80 -8.33 9.13
N HIS A 59 0.45 -8.65 9.42
CA HIS A 59 0.81 -9.88 10.12
C HIS A 59 0.57 -9.76 11.61
N ARG A 60 0.03 -10.81 12.23
CA ARG A 60 -0.14 -10.89 13.69
C ARG A 60 1.22 -11.01 14.37
N LYS A 61 1.68 -9.94 15.01
CA LYS A 61 3.00 -9.86 15.66
C LYS A 61 3.23 -10.91 16.76
N SER A 62 2.15 -11.37 17.41
CA SER A 62 2.19 -12.41 18.44
C SER A 62 2.40 -13.83 17.88
N PHE A 63 2.19 -14.05 16.57
CA PHE A 63 2.36 -15.35 15.95
C PHE A 63 3.85 -15.69 15.84
N SER A 64 4.25 -16.86 16.36
CA SER A 64 5.66 -17.25 16.53
C SER A 64 6.52 -17.08 15.27
N PRO A 65 6.12 -17.58 14.09
CA PRO A 65 6.89 -17.37 12.86
C PRO A 65 7.07 -15.90 12.50
N VAL A 66 6.03 -15.07 12.68
CA VAL A 66 6.05 -13.64 12.33
C VAL A 66 6.99 -12.86 13.24
N LYS A 67 6.97 -13.16 14.56
CA LYS A 67 7.82 -12.49 15.57
C LYS A 67 9.31 -12.53 15.21
N LYS A 68 9.77 -13.61 14.59
CA LYS A 68 11.15 -13.76 14.13
C LYS A 68 11.55 -12.80 13.02
N TRP A 69 10.57 -12.32 12.24
CA TRP A 69 10.79 -11.54 11.03
C TRP A 69 10.32 -10.10 11.11
N LEU A 70 10.19 -9.52 12.32
CA LEU A 70 9.84 -8.11 12.49
C LEU A 70 10.93 -7.20 11.90
N PRO A 71 10.58 -6.24 11.01
CA PRO A 71 11.56 -5.32 10.45
C PRO A 71 12.05 -4.33 11.53
N THR A 72 13.35 -4.02 11.52
CA THR A 72 13.95 -2.96 12.31
C THR A 72 14.25 -1.74 11.44
N LEU A 73 14.43 -0.56 12.05
CA LEU A 73 14.83 0.65 11.29
C LEU A 73 16.19 0.44 10.61
N SER A 74 17.13 -0.26 11.25
CA SER A 74 18.43 -0.61 10.66
C SER A 74 18.24 -1.46 9.40
N TRP A 75 17.41 -2.52 9.48
CA TRP A 75 17.15 -3.38 8.34
C TRP A 75 16.53 -2.61 7.17
N ILE A 76 15.56 -1.71 7.43
CA ILE A 76 14.91 -0.88 6.43
C ILE A 76 15.94 0.00 5.71
N HIS A 77 16.87 0.60 6.47
CA HIS A 77 17.92 1.46 5.95
C HIS A 77 18.95 0.68 5.12
N GLU A 78 19.53 -0.37 5.70
CA GLU A 78 20.59 -1.18 5.10
C GLU A 78 20.15 -1.88 3.81
N ASN A 79 18.89 -2.28 3.74
CA ASN A 79 18.30 -2.94 2.56
C ASN A 79 17.63 -1.96 1.58
N LYS A 80 17.79 -0.64 1.76
CA LYS A 80 17.21 0.41 0.90
C LYS A 80 15.68 0.26 0.74
N LYS A 81 14.99 -0.18 1.79
CA LYS A 81 13.54 -0.45 1.77
C LYS A 81 12.67 0.72 2.22
N VAL A 82 13.26 1.92 2.41
CA VAL A 82 12.52 3.11 2.90
C VAL A 82 11.41 3.52 1.94
N GLY A 83 11.70 3.63 0.63
CA GLY A 83 10.70 3.94 -0.42
C GLY A 83 9.64 2.85 -0.50
N TRP A 84 10.06 1.62 -0.76
CA TRP A 84 9.17 0.46 -0.87
C TRP A 84 8.21 0.32 0.34
N LEU A 85 8.71 0.45 1.56
CA LEU A 85 7.86 0.35 2.75
C LEU A 85 6.97 1.59 2.92
N GLY A 86 7.46 2.76 2.52
CA GLY A 86 6.69 4.00 2.54
C GLY A 86 5.43 3.91 1.68
N GLU A 87 5.56 3.41 0.45
CA GLU A 87 4.43 3.18 -0.46
C GLU A 87 3.43 2.17 0.12
N LYS A 88 3.91 1.02 0.65
CA LYS A 88 3.06 0.01 1.28
C LYS A 88 2.30 0.57 2.49
N MET A 89 2.97 1.36 3.33
CA MET A 89 2.35 2.01 4.50
C MET A 89 1.32 3.05 4.08
N SER A 90 1.60 3.80 3.00
CA SER A 90 0.68 4.77 2.43
C SER A 90 -0.57 4.10 1.85
N ALA A 91 -0.40 2.98 1.14
CA ALA A 91 -1.53 2.21 0.60
C ALA A 91 -2.42 1.64 1.71
N LEU A 92 -1.83 1.11 2.80
CA LEU A 92 -2.61 0.68 3.98
C LEU A 92 -3.36 1.84 4.63
N TYR A 93 -2.69 2.99 4.80
CA TYR A 93 -3.32 4.20 5.35
C TYR A 93 -4.52 4.65 4.51
N LEU A 94 -4.38 4.69 3.18
CA LEU A 94 -5.47 5.06 2.28
C LEU A 94 -6.63 4.05 2.36
N ARG A 95 -6.32 2.76 2.38
CA ARG A 95 -7.32 1.71 2.55
C ARG A 95 -8.12 1.88 3.85
N ASP A 96 -7.44 2.16 4.97
CA ASP A 96 -8.09 2.41 6.26
C ASP A 96 -8.94 3.70 6.25
N LYS A 97 -8.70 4.61 5.29
CA LYS A 97 -9.53 5.80 5.01
C LYS A 97 -10.66 5.54 4.02
N GLY A 98 -10.87 4.30 3.58
CA GLY A 98 -11.95 3.91 2.69
C GLY A 98 -11.60 3.94 1.20
N PHE A 99 -10.34 4.19 0.84
CA PHE A 99 -9.91 4.08 -0.55
C PHE A 99 -9.80 2.61 -0.98
N THR A 100 -10.20 2.34 -2.20
CA THR A 100 -9.89 1.08 -2.88
C THR A 100 -8.58 1.24 -3.63
N ILE A 101 -7.56 0.48 -3.26
CA ILE A 101 -6.27 0.48 -3.94
C ILE A 101 -6.42 -0.27 -5.27
N ILE A 102 -6.07 0.39 -6.37
CA ILE A 102 -6.14 -0.17 -7.72
C ILE A 102 -4.80 -0.78 -8.10
N GLU A 103 -3.72 -0.01 -8.02
CA GLU A 103 -2.39 -0.44 -8.44
C GLU A 103 -1.31 0.33 -7.67
N LEU A 104 -0.14 -0.28 -7.48
CA LEU A 104 1.06 0.35 -6.96
C LEU A 104 2.18 0.29 -8.01
N ASN A 105 3.04 1.30 -8.01
CA ASN A 105 4.24 1.37 -8.85
C ASN A 105 3.90 1.16 -10.35
N LYS A 106 2.85 1.85 -10.80
CA LYS A 106 2.45 1.79 -12.22
C LYS A 106 3.50 2.46 -13.09
N ASN A 107 4.15 1.67 -13.91
CA ASN A 107 5.08 2.20 -14.91
C ASN A 107 4.30 2.77 -16.11
N CYS A 108 4.49 4.06 -16.39
CA CYS A 108 3.91 4.80 -17.51
C CYS A 108 4.99 5.24 -18.50
N HIS A 109 5.95 4.37 -18.84
CA HIS A 109 7.05 4.70 -19.76
C HIS A 109 6.52 5.33 -21.06
N PRO A 110 7.14 6.44 -21.57
CA PRO A 110 8.37 7.09 -21.09
C PRO A 110 8.15 8.18 -20.00
N HIS A 111 6.92 8.37 -19.52
CA HIS A 111 6.53 9.51 -18.68
C HIS A 111 6.87 9.35 -17.19
N GLY A 112 7.24 8.14 -16.75
CA GLY A 112 7.63 7.87 -15.37
C GLY A 112 6.75 6.83 -14.67
N GLU A 113 6.72 6.89 -13.36
CA GLU A 113 6.00 5.94 -12.50
C GLU A 113 5.04 6.67 -11.57
N ILE A 114 3.87 6.07 -11.33
CA ILE A 114 2.87 6.52 -10.36
C ILE A 114 2.96 5.59 -9.14
N ASP A 115 3.24 6.14 -7.96
CA ASP A 115 3.49 5.33 -6.76
C ASP A 115 2.24 4.56 -6.32
N ILE A 116 1.06 5.23 -6.26
CA ILE A 116 -0.21 4.59 -5.88
C ILE A 116 -1.35 5.15 -6.74
N ILE A 117 -2.19 4.26 -7.24
CA ILE A 117 -3.47 4.58 -7.86
C ILE A 117 -4.58 4.01 -6.99
N ALA A 118 -5.52 4.85 -6.56
CA ALA A 118 -6.61 4.45 -5.68
C ALA A 118 -7.92 5.12 -6.09
N LYS A 119 -9.05 4.55 -5.67
CA LYS A 119 -10.38 5.10 -5.91
C LYS A 119 -11.07 5.41 -4.59
N LEU A 120 -11.66 6.59 -4.52
CA LEU A 120 -12.58 6.96 -3.44
C LEU A 120 -13.84 7.56 -4.07
N ASN A 121 -15.02 6.99 -3.76
CA ASN A 121 -16.28 7.36 -4.40
C ASN A 121 -16.18 7.26 -5.95
N ASN A 122 -16.43 8.35 -6.67
CA ASN A 122 -16.35 8.41 -8.14
C ASN A 122 -15.09 9.15 -8.63
N CYS A 123 -14.04 9.23 -7.82
CA CYS A 123 -12.79 9.90 -8.14
C CYS A 123 -11.62 8.91 -8.13
N ILE A 124 -10.75 8.97 -9.14
CA ILE A 124 -9.47 8.28 -9.16
C ILE A 124 -8.40 9.20 -8.59
N HIS A 125 -7.73 8.74 -7.57
CA HIS A 125 -6.63 9.43 -6.91
C HIS A 125 -5.30 8.87 -7.36
N PHE A 126 -4.40 9.76 -7.77
CA PHE A 126 -3.02 9.48 -8.08
C PHE A 126 -2.16 10.02 -6.95
N ILE A 127 -1.42 9.17 -6.27
CA ILE A 127 -0.74 9.54 -5.03
C ILE A 127 0.76 9.36 -5.19
N GLU A 128 1.51 10.44 -5.01
CA GLU A 128 2.96 10.44 -4.92
C GLU A 128 3.39 10.28 -3.46
N VAL A 129 4.35 9.40 -3.19
CA VAL A 129 4.82 9.10 -1.84
C VAL A 129 6.26 9.54 -1.63
N LYS A 130 6.52 10.25 -0.55
CA LYS A 130 7.88 10.57 -0.10
C LYS A 130 8.12 10.02 1.29
N SER A 131 9.14 9.21 1.44
CA SER A 131 9.48 8.58 2.70
C SER A 131 10.92 8.83 3.14
N GLY A 132 11.15 8.79 4.44
CA GLY A 132 12.45 9.01 5.03
C GLY A 132 12.58 8.47 6.46
N LEU A 133 13.82 8.30 6.93
CA LEU A 133 14.16 7.85 8.29
C LEU A 133 14.55 9.02 9.18
N LYS A 134 15.44 9.87 8.69
CA LYS A 134 16.02 11.00 9.43
C LYS A 134 15.50 12.36 8.96
N ASP A 135 14.77 12.35 7.83
CA ASP A 135 14.25 13.57 7.23
C ASP A 135 13.28 14.29 8.17
N SER A 136 13.35 15.63 8.16
CA SER A 136 12.26 16.44 8.69
C SER A 136 11.06 16.35 7.75
N GLU A 137 9.87 16.69 8.22
CA GLU A 137 8.68 16.71 7.38
C GLU A 137 8.83 17.71 6.23
N ASN A 138 9.38 18.90 6.51
CA ASN A 138 9.64 19.92 5.50
C ASN A 138 10.57 19.40 4.40
N HIS A 139 11.66 18.69 4.78
CA HIS A 139 12.56 18.09 3.80
C HIS A 139 11.89 17.02 2.94
N LEU A 140 10.93 16.26 3.47
CA LEU A 140 10.13 15.34 2.64
C LEU A 140 9.23 16.09 1.67
N LEU A 141 8.66 17.22 2.07
CA LEU A 141 7.84 18.07 1.19
C LEU A 141 8.65 18.73 0.08
N GLU A 142 9.89 19.16 0.35
CA GLU A 142 10.80 19.73 -0.66
C GLU A 142 11.12 18.76 -1.79
N LYS A 143 10.93 17.45 -1.58
CA LYS A 143 11.12 16.42 -2.62
C LYS A 143 10.00 16.41 -3.69
N PHE A 144 8.90 17.14 -3.48
CA PHE A 144 7.84 17.34 -4.47
C PHE A 144 8.21 18.50 -5.39
N THR A 145 9.26 18.32 -6.21
CA THR A 145 9.73 19.35 -7.12
C THR A 145 8.78 19.56 -8.30
N ARG A 146 8.78 20.76 -8.88
CA ARG A 146 7.98 21.09 -10.07
C ARG A 146 8.25 20.13 -11.24
N THR A 147 9.52 19.78 -11.46
CA THR A 147 9.91 18.81 -12.49
C THR A 147 9.27 17.44 -12.25
N LYS A 148 9.31 16.93 -11.01
CA LYS A 148 8.70 15.65 -10.67
C LYS A 148 7.18 15.67 -10.87
N LEU A 149 6.53 16.78 -10.47
CA LEU A 149 5.09 16.94 -10.65
C LEU A 149 4.70 17.00 -12.13
N ASN A 150 5.48 17.65 -12.99
CA ASN A 150 5.24 17.66 -14.43
C ASN A 150 5.29 16.24 -15.02
N HIS A 151 6.33 15.46 -14.72
CA HIS A 151 6.42 14.05 -15.17
C HIS A 151 5.25 13.21 -14.66
N LEU A 152 4.80 13.48 -13.44
CA LEU A 152 3.65 12.77 -12.87
C LEU A 152 2.34 13.15 -13.60
N TYR A 153 2.15 14.40 -13.99
CA TYR A 153 1.01 14.81 -14.81
C TYR A 153 1.02 14.11 -16.18
N ASP A 154 2.18 14.03 -16.83
CA ASP A 154 2.32 13.33 -18.10
C ASP A 154 1.99 11.84 -17.96
N ALA A 155 2.47 11.19 -16.86
CA ALA A 155 2.15 9.81 -16.54
C ALA A 155 0.66 9.59 -16.26
N ILE A 156 0.01 10.53 -15.55
CA ILE A 156 -1.43 10.50 -15.27
C ILE A 156 -2.24 10.61 -16.57
N GLN A 157 -1.89 11.55 -17.44
CA GLN A 157 -2.58 11.70 -18.75
C GLN A 157 -2.42 10.44 -19.61
N PHE A 158 -1.23 9.83 -19.61
CA PHE A 158 -1.00 8.57 -20.31
C PHE A 158 -1.89 7.46 -19.74
N TYR A 159 -1.92 7.30 -18.43
CA TYR A 159 -2.76 6.30 -17.76
C TYR A 159 -4.26 6.52 -18.00
N GLN A 160 -4.74 7.77 -17.95
CA GLN A 160 -6.13 8.11 -18.24
C GLN A 160 -6.55 7.66 -19.64
N LYS A 161 -5.70 7.91 -20.65
CA LYS A 161 -5.94 7.46 -22.01
C LYS A 161 -5.93 5.94 -22.13
N GLU A 162 -4.92 5.28 -21.52
CA GLU A 162 -4.78 3.82 -21.55
C GLU A 162 -6.00 3.10 -20.95
N GLN A 163 -6.55 3.64 -19.86
CA GLN A 163 -7.65 3.05 -19.11
C GLN A 163 -9.03 3.61 -19.44
N ASN A 164 -9.14 4.56 -20.39
CA ASN A 164 -10.38 5.25 -20.74
C ASN A 164 -11.12 5.82 -19.52
N ILE A 165 -10.40 6.54 -18.66
CA ILE A 165 -10.97 7.12 -17.43
C ILE A 165 -11.78 8.36 -17.75
N GLU A 166 -13.09 8.32 -17.49
CA GLU A 166 -14.04 9.43 -17.71
C GLU A 166 -14.47 10.11 -16.39
N CYS A 167 -14.14 9.52 -15.23
CA CYS A 167 -14.48 10.09 -13.94
C CYS A 167 -13.48 11.16 -13.50
N ASP A 168 -13.83 11.87 -12.40
CA ASP A 168 -12.93 12.84 -11.79
C ASP A 168 -11.60 12.22 -11.37
N ILE A 169 -10.54 13.02 -11.46
CA ILE A 169 -9.21 12.64 -11.02
C ILE A 169 -8.65 13.65 -10.03
N GLN A 170 -7.81 13.19 -9.13
CA GLN A 170 -7.14 14.04 -8.15
C GLN A 170 -5.69 13.58 -7.96
N LEU A 171 -4.78 14.55 -7.88
CA LEU A 171 -3.39 14.30 -7.52
C LEU A 171 -3.17 14.63 -6.05
N ASP A 172 -2.62 13.68 -5.31
CA ASP A 172 -2.38 13.79 -3.87
C ASP A 172 -0.92 13.47 -3.55
N ALA A 173 -0.51 13.83 -2.33
CA ALA A 173 0.79 13.45 -1.81
C ALA A 173 0.69 12.80 -0.43
N ILE A 174 1.61 11.89 -0.15
CA ILE A 174 1.80 11.31 1.19
C ILE A 174 3.27 11.42 1.59
N THR A 175 3.50 11.87 2.83
CA THR A 175 4.82 11.75 3.45
C THR A 175 4.80 10.67 4.53
N VAL A 176 5.86 9.83 4.56
CA VAL A 176 6.03 8.79 5.56
C VAL A 176 7.38 8.95 6.26
N LYS A 177 7.36 9.30 7.52
CA LYS A 177 8.57 9.36 8.35
C LYS A 177 8.65 8.12 9.24
N PHE A 178 9.64 7.28 8.99
CA PHE A 178 9.92 6.14 9.87
C PHE A 178 10.71 6.59 11.09
N GLN A 179 10.21 6.23 12.26
CA GLN A 179 10.80 6.61 13.54
C GLN A 179 10.55 5.54 14.61
N LYS A 180 11.24 5.65 15.75
CA LYS A 180 11.00 4.79 16.90
C LYS A 180 9.56 4.99 17.39
N GLY A 181 8.80 3.92 17.58
CA GLY A 181 7.38 3.97 17.93
C GLY A 181 6.41 3.82 16.74
N GLY A 182 6.91 3.82 15.52
CA GLY A 182 6.13 3.59 14.30
C GLY A 182 6.22 4.71 13.27
N PRO A 183 5.70 4.50 12.06
CA PRO A 183 5.71 5.49 11.01
C PRO A 183 4.73 6.63 11.31
N LYS A 184 5.15 7.87 11.04
CA LYS A 184 4.26 9.03 11.00
C LYS A 184 3.89 9.29 9.56
N ILE A 185 2.59 9.22 9.25
CA ILE A 185 2.03 9.40 7.90
C ILE A 185 1.25 10.70 7.88
N LYS A 186 1.47 11.51 6.84
CA LYS A 186 0.64 12.68 6.54
C LYS A 186 0.19 12.63 5.09
N TYR A 187 -1.08 12.92 4.91
CA TYR A 187 -1.75 12.97 3.62
C TYR A 187 -2.07 14.42 3.26
N PHE A 188 -1.78 14.79 2.04
CA PHE A 188 -2.00 16.11 1.44
C PHE A 188 -2.86 15.92 0.20
N PRO A 189 -4.17 16.20 0.31
CA PRO A 189 -5.08 16.12 -0.83
C PRO A 189 -4.88 17.28 -1.79
N SER A 190 -5.18 17.06 -3.06
CA SER A 190 -5.26 18.09 -4.11
C SER A 190 -4.00 18.94 -4.22
N ILE A 191 -2.82 18.30 -4.38
CA ILE A 191 -1.60 19.06 -4.67
C ILE A 191 -1.62 19.60 -6.10
N SER A 192 -1.22 20.85 -6.28
CA SER A 192 -1.17 21.53 -7.58
C SER A 192 0.20 22.14 -7.86
N LEU A 193 0.45 22.44 -9.15
CA LEU A 193 1.64 23.14 -9.64
C LEU A 193 1.49 24.68 -9.47
N ASN A 194 1.18 25.19 -8.26
CA ASN A 194 1.17 26.65 -8.08
C ASN A 194 2.58 27.23 -8.11
#